data_ce76fc46e3caf62e1585dc70fa4ce65b
#
_entry.id   ce76fc46e3caf62e1585dc70fa4ce65b
#
_cell.length_a   1.000
_cell.length_b   1.000
_cell.length_c   1.000
_cell.angle_alpha   90.00
_cell.angle_beta   90.00
_cell.angle_gamma   90.00
#
_symmetry.space_group_name_H-M   'P 1'
#
loop_
_entity.id
_entity.type
_entity.pdbx_description
1 polymer ?
#
loop_
_entity_poly.entity_id
_entity_poly.type
_entity_poly.pdbx_seq_one_letter_code
_entity_poly.pdbx_strand_id
1 'polypeptide(L)'
;MSAQIKVISAISILFVLTVLSLLFIRVTVQPPGNTRVILDHSLQKVITPPCFNSAKVTNNLTESKLSRAEKLQYKPDSTCTEKSLASTKMTLFQILLEKIGAKKGGWDW
;
A
#
# COMPACT_ATOMS: atom_id res chain seq x y z
N MET A 1 -26.46 6.47 -41.99
CA MET A 1 -26.47 5.53 -40.86
C MET A 1 -25.12 4.86 -40.63
N SER A 2 -24.43 4.37 -41.65
CA SER A 2 -23.13 3.73 -41.52
C SER A 2 -22.03 4.68 -41.01
N ALA A 3 -22.04 5.96 -41.36
CA ALA A 3 -21.04 6.95 -40.93
C ALA A 3 -21.15 7.24 -39.40
N GLN A 4 -22.38 7.35 -38.89
CA GLN A 4 -22.62 7.58 -37.45
C GLN A 4 -22.20 6.38 -36.62
N ILE A 5 -22.49 5.17 -37.08
CA ILE A 5 -22.07 3.94 -36.39
C ILE A 5 -20.55 3.83 -36.37
N LYS A 6 -19.87 4.16 -37.46
CA LYS A 6 -18.39 4.16 -37.54
C LYS A 6 -17.78 5.17 -36.58
N VAL A 7 -18.32 6.37 -36.48
CA VAL A 7 -17.86 7.42 -35.59
C VAL A 7 -18.04 7.00 -34.12
N ILE A 8 -19.23 6.48 -33.77
CA ILE A 8 -19.51 5.99 -32.43
C ILE A 8 -18.56 4.84 -32.04
N SER A 9 -18.36 3.89 -32.97
CA SER A 9 -17.43 2.78 -32.74
C SER A 9 -16.00 3.26 -32.54
N ALA A 10 -15.54 4.23 -33.33
CA ALA A 10 -14.19 4.80 -33.21
C ALA A 10 -14.01 5.51 -31.85
N ILE A 11 -14.99 6.29 -31.40
CA ILE A 11 -14.98 6.97 -30.11
C ILE A 11 -14.98 5.95 -28.98
N SER A 12 -15.79 4.90 -29.07
CA SER A 12 -15.86 3.83 -28.06
C SER A 12 -14.53 3.08 -27.94
N ILE A 13 -13.90 2.75 -29.05
CA ILE A 13 -12.59 2.09 -29.06
C ILE A 13 -11.55 3.00 -28.43
N LEU A 14 -11.50 4.27 -28.79
CA LEU A 14 -10.57 5.24 -28.23
C LEU A 14 -10.76 5.39 -26.73
N PHE A 15 -12.00 5.47 -26.25
CA PHE A 15 -12.31 5.53 -24.82
C PHE A 15 -11.83 4.30 -24.08
N VAL A 16 -12.08 3.11 -24.60
CA VAL A 16 -11.63 1.84 -23.99
C VAL A 16 -10.12 1.79 -23.92
N LEU A 17 -9.40 2.16 -24.99
CA LEU A 17 -7.95 2.19 -25.01
C LEU A 17 -7.40 3.18 -24.00
N THR A 18 -8.01 4.34 -23.86
CA THR A 18 -7.61 5.35 -22.85
C THR A 18 -7.77 4.82 -21.44
N VAL A 19 -8.91 4.22 -21.13
CA VAL A 19 -9.20 3.63 -19.79
C VAL A 19 -8.20 2.52 -19.49
N LEU A 20 -7.94 1.62 -20.43
CA LEU A 20 -6.97 0.54 -20.25
C LEU A 20 -5.55 1.08 -20.01
N SER A 21 -5.16 2.12 -20.73
CA SER A 21 -3.85 2.77 -20.55
C SER A 21 -3.74 3.37 -19.14
N LEU A 22 -4.78 4.04 -18.66
CA LEU A 22 -4.81 4.63 -17.32
C LEU A 22 -4.72 3.56 -16.22
N LEU A 23 -5.31 2.38 -16.42
CA LEU A 23 -5.26 1.28 -15.46
C LEU A 23 -3.87 0.70 -15.28
N PHE A 24 -2.98 0.83 -16.29
CA PHE A 24 -1.62 0.30 -16.25
C PHE A 24 -0.57 1.35 -15.89
N ILE A 25 -0.98 2.58 -15.54
CA ILE A 25 -0.06 3.59 -15.00
C ILE A 25 0.38 3.15 -13.60
N ARG A 26 1.69 3.21 -13.36
CA ARG A 26 2.26 2.89 -12.04
C ARG A 26 2.34 4.15 -11.20
N VAL A 27 1.85 4.05 -9.98
CA VAL A 27 1.94 5.14 -8.99
C VAL A 27 2.67 4.63 -7.75
N THR A 28 3.35 5.54 -7.05
CA THR A 28 4.00 5.21 -5.78
C THR A 28 2.94 5.20 -4.68
N VAL A 29 2.85 4.07 -3.97
CA VAL A 29 1.90 3.89 -2.88
C VAL A 29 2.67 3.72 -1.57
N GLN A 30 2.27 4.46 -0.55
CA GLN A 30 2.83 4.38 0.79
C GLN A 30 1.87 3.59 1.70
N PRO A 31 2.39 2.95 2.77
CA PRO A 31 1.51 2.30 3.73
C PRO A 31 0.54 3.31 4.34
N PRO A 32 -0.75 2.97 4.46
CA PRO A 32 -1.71 3.86 5.10
C PRO A 32 -1.41 4.05 6.58
N GLY A 33 -1.81 5.20 7.13
CA GLY A 33 -1.56 5.53 8.54
C GLY A 33 -2.21 4.57 9.53
N ASN A 34 -3.25 3.83 9.12
CA ASN A 34 -3.90 2.82 9.95
C ASN A 34 -3.23 1.43 9.88
N THR A 35 -2.11 1.30 9.19
CA THR A 35 -1.33 0.06 9.14
C THR A 35 -0.95 -0.37 10.55
N ARG A 36 -1.22 -1.64 10.88
CA ARG A 36 -0.92 -2.19 12.21
C ARG A 36 0.58 -2.34 12.40
N VAL A 37 1.09 -1.85 13.51
CA VAL A 37 2.49 -1.97 13.90
C VAL A 37 2.60 -2.25 15.39
N ILE A 38 3.78 -2.64 15.83
CA ILE A 38 4.12 -2.85 17.23
C ILE A 38 5.14 -1.78 17.62
N LEU A 39 4.90 -1.12 18.75
CA LEU A 39 5.77 -0.07 19.27
C LEU A 39 6.55 -0.61 20.46
N ASP A 40 7.88 -0.46 20.43
CA ASP A 40 8.75 -0.70 21.58
C ASP A 40 9.11 0.65 22.18
N HIS A 41 8.49 0.97 23.29
CA HIS A 41 8.64 2.29 23.93
C HIS A 41 10.00 2.45 24.63
N SER A 42 10.63 1.37 25.05
CA SER A 42 11.96 1.43 25.66
C SER A 42 13.04 1.75 24.64
N LEU A 43 12.96 1.14 23.47
CA LEU A 43 13.91 1.38 22.37
C LEU A 43 13.46 2.52 21.45
N GLN A 44 12.23 2.98 21.58
CA GLN A 44 11.61 3.97 20.68
C GLN A 44 11.68 3.52 19.22
N LYS A 45 11.28 2.29 18.98
CA LYS A 45 11.31 1.63 17.68
C LYS A 45 9.92 1.14 17.29
N VAL A 46 9.68 1.08 15.96
CA VAL A 46 8.52 0.46 15.38
C VAL A 46 8.91 -0.87 14.74
N ILE A 47 8.05 -1.87 14.91
CA ILE A 47 8.26 -3.22 14.38
C ILE A 47 7.00 -3.62 13.62
N THR A 48 7.16 -4.11 12.39
CA THR A 48 6.02 -4.65 11.65
C THR A 48 5.75 -6.10 12.07
N PRO A 49 4.47 -6.53 12.11
CA PRO A 49 4.13 -7.89 12.49
C PRO A 49 4.89 -8.99 11.73
N PRO A 50 5.11 -8.90 10.40
CA PRO A 50 5.88 -9.91 9.68
C PRO A 50 7.34 -10.02 10.16
N CYS A 51 7.89 -8.97 10.76
CA CYS A 51 9.28 -8.91 11.20
C CYS A 51 9.44 -9.16 12.71
N PHE A 52 8.35 -9.36 13.43
CA PHE A 52 8.36 -9.45 14.90
C PHE A 52 9.18 -10.63 15.42
N ASN A 53 9.09 -11.79 14.77
CA ASN A 53 9.79 -12.99 15.23
C ASN A 53 11.30 -12.88 15.19
N SER A 54 11.85 -12.02 14.35
CA SER A 54 13.29 -11.78 14.23
C SER A 54 13.74 -10.52 14.97
N ALA A 55 12.81 -9.77 15.55
CA ALA A 55 13.11 -8.50 16.22
C ALA A 55 13.64 -8.72 17.64
N LYS A 56 14.60 -7.88 18.02
CA LYS A 56 15.07 -7.79 19.42
C LYS A 56 14.20 -6.75 20.13
N VAL A 57 13.31 -7.21 21.00
CA VAL A 57 12.32 -6.35 21.64
C VAL A 57 12.46 -6.39 23.16
N THR A 58 11.95 -5.33 23.81
CA THR A 58 11.82 -5.25 25.25
C THR A 58 10.43 -5.72 25.69
N ASN A 59 10.13 -5.65 26.98
CA ASN A 59 8.81 -5.95 27.52
C ASN A 59 7.82 -4.80 27.39
N ASN A 60 8.28 -3.62 26.93
CA ASN A 60 7.45 -2.41 26.84
C ASN A 60 6.86 -2.25 25.45
N LEU A 61 6.02 -3.21 25.06
CA LEU A 61 5.44 -3.30 23.73
C LEU A 61 3.95 -2.90 23.75
N THR A 62 3.52 -2.20 22.72
CA THR A 62 2.12 -1.85 22.48
C THR A 62 1.80 -2.03 21.01
N GLU A 63 0.68 -2.69 20.71
CA GLU A 63 0.16 -2.73 19.34
C GLU A 63 -0.53 -1.40 19.03
N SER A 64 -0.24 -0.82 17.87
CA SER A 64 -0.78 0.47 17.47
C SER A 64 -0.80 0.61 15.95
N LYS A 65 -0.97 1.83 15.48
CA LYS A 65 -1.04 2.20 14.06
C LYS A 65 0.24 2.93 13.65
N LEU A 66 0.58 2.83 12.37
CA LEU A 66 1.74 3.51 11.80
C LEU A 66 1.71 5.02 12.06
N SER A 67 0.53 5.66 11.97
CA SER A 67 0.37 7.09 12.26
C SER A 67 0.82 7.45 13.68
N ARG A 68 0.62 6.57 14.63
CA ARG A 68 1.08 6.77 16.01
C ARG A 68 2.60 6.71 16.12
N ALA A 69 3.23 5.75 15.44
CA ALA A 69 4.68 5.65 15.38
C ALA A 69 5.31 6.90 14.76
N GLU A 70 4.69 7.42 13.71
CA GLU A 70 5.15 8.65 13.05
C GLU A 70 5.03 9.87 13.98
N LYS A 71 3.92 10.00 14.71
CA LYS A 71 3.74 11.08 15.70
C LYS A 71 4.76 11.02 16.82
N LEU A 72 5.13 9.82 17.27
CA LEU A 72 6.14 9.61 18.29
C LEU A 72 7.56 9.68 17.75
N GLN A 73 7.71 9.78 16.43
CA GLN A 73 9.02 9.81 15.74
C GLN A 73 9.85 8.54 16.01
N TYR A 74 9.18 7.41 16.19
CA TYR A 74 9.83 6.11 16.32
C TYR A 74 10.35 5.65 14.96
N LYS A 75 11.54 5.05 14.95
CA LYS A 75 12.18 4.57 13.74
C LYS A 75 12.04 3.06 13.59
N PRO A 76 12.12 2.51 12.37
CA PRO A 76 12.15 1.07 12.19
C PRO A 76 13.25 0.41 13.02
N ASP A 77 12.95 -0.74 13.62
CA ASP A 77 13.89 -1.48 14.45
C ASP A 77 15.01 -2.14 13.63
N SER A 78 14.70 -2.49 12.39
CA SER A 78 15.60 -3.28 11.54
C SER A 78 15.30 -3.04 10.06
N THR A 79 16.15 -3.57 9.20
CA THR A 79 15.98 -3.57 7.74
C THR A 79 14.69 -4.28 7.34
N CYS A 80 14.29 -5.34 8.06
CA CYS A 80 13.05 -6.06 7.79
C CYS A 80 11.84 -5.13 7.89
N THR A 81 11.71 -4.39 8.99
CA THR A 81 10.62 -3.42 9.20
C THR A 81 10.70 -2.28 8.19
N GLU A 82 11.89 -1.75 7.94
CA GLU A 82 12.10 -0.69 6.96
C GLU A 82 11.61 -1.10 5.57
N LYS A 83 11.95 -2.30 5.12
CA LYS A 83 11.48 -2.85 3.84
C LYS A 83 9.98 -3.11 3.83
N SER A 84 9.43 -3.59 4.95
CA SER A 84 7.99 -3.84 5.07
C SER A 84 7.16 -2.57 4.95
N LEU A 85 7.69 -1.44 5.39
CA LEU A 85 7.03 -0.14 5.36
C LEU A 85 7.44 0.72 4.17
N ALA A 86 8.34 0.23 3.31
CA ALA A 86 8.78 0.97 2.14
C ALA A 86 7.63 1.18 1.15
N SER A 87 7.62 2.33 0.49
CA SER A 87 6.67 2.59 -0.58
C SER A 87 6.89 1.62 -1.74
N THR A 88 5.82 1.25 -2.41
CA THR A 88 5.85 0.38 -3.58
C THR A 88 5.21 1.06 -4.77
N LYS A 89 5.54 0.60 -5.97
CA LYS A 89 4.88 1.03 -7.19
C LYS A 89 3.81 0.02 -7.57
N MET A 90 2.60 0.50 -7.75
CA MET A 90 1.46 -0.32 -8.12
C MET A 90 0.73 0.30 -9.30
N THR A 91 0.15 -0.52 -10.17
CA THR A 91 -0.75 -0.04 -11.21
C THR A 91 -2.11 0.34 -10.58
N LEU A 92 -2.84 1.22 -11.25
CA LEU A 92 -4.20 1.57 -10.81
C LEU A 92 -5.12 0.34 -10.79
N PHE A 93 -4.91 -0.60 -11.69
CA PHE A 93 -5.64 -1.87 -11.71
C PHE A 93 -5.39 -2.69 -10.45
N GLN A 94 -4.15 -2.80 -9.99
CA GLN A 94 -3.80 -3.49 -8.74
C GLN A 94 -4.43 -2.82 -7.53
N ILE A 95 -4.42 -1.49 -7.48
CA ILE A 95 -5.06 -0.72 -6.40
C ILE A 95 -6.56 -1.00 -6.38
N LEU A 96 -7.20 -1.03 -7.54
CA LEU A 96 -8.63 -1.34 -7.65
C LEU A 96 -8.93 -2.74 -7.14
N LEU A 97 -8.13 -3.74 -7.50
CA LEU A 97 -8.29 -5.12 -7.01
C LEU A 97 -8.19 -5.21 -5.48
N GLU A 98 -7.29 -4.47 -4.87
CA GLU A 98 -7.18 -4.41 -3.41
C GLU A 98 -8.41 -3.78 -2.76
N LYS A 99 -8.92 -2.70 -3.34
CA LYS A 99 -10.10 -1.99 -2.81
C LYS A 99 -11.38 -2.81 -2.86
N ILE A 100 -11.56 -3.61 -3.90
CA ILE A 100 -12.74 -4.48 -4.03
C ILE A 100 -12.59 -5.81 -3.29
N GLY A 101 -11.46 -6.04 -2.63
CA GLY A 101 -11.21 -7.25 -1.86
C GLY A 101 -10.79 -8.47 -2.67
N ALA A 102 -10.54 -8.33 -3.98
CA ALA A 102 -10.09 -9.42 -4.84
C ALA A 102 -8.62 -9.80 -4.59
N LYS A 103 -7.85 -8.89 -4.00
CA LYS A 103 -6.45 -9.10 -3.65
C LYS A 103 -6.18 -8.47 -2.28
N LYS A 104 -5.37 -9.16 -1.46
CA LYS A 104 -4.95 -8.63 -0.17
C LYS A 104 -3.91 -7.51 -0.37
N GLY A 105 -4.05 -6.41 0.37
CA GLY A 105 -3.08 -5.32 0.36
C GLY A 105 -1.73 -5.73 0.92
N GLY A 106 -0.65 -5.07 0.49
CA GLY A 106 0.71 -5.36 0.91
C GLY A 106 0.98 -5.08 2.39
N TRP A 107 0.12 -4.30 3.05
CA TRP A 107 0.23 -3.92 4.47
C TRP A 107 -0.94 -4.43 5.32
N ASP A 108 -1.65 -5.43 4.86
CA ASP A 108 -2.82 -6.04 5.54
C ASP A 108 -2.43 -7.25 6.39
N TRP A 109 -1.40 -7.10 7.19
CA TRP A 109 -0.99 -8.13 8.14
C TRP A 109 -1.75 -8.07 9.47
#